data_32b67b0dc2d569a1739763f70899e786
#
_entry.id   32b67b0dc2d569a1739763f70899e786
#
_cell.length_a   1.000
_cell.length_b   1.000
_cell.length_c   1.000
_cell.angle_alpha   90.00
_cell.angle_beta   90.00
_cell.angle_gamma   90.00
#
_symmetry.space_group_name_H-M   'P 1'
#
loop_
_entity.id
_entity.type
_entity.pdbx_description
1 polymer ?
#
loop_
_entity_poly.entity_id
_entity_poly.type
_entity_poly.pdbx_seq_one_letter_code
_entity_poly.pdbx_strand_id
1 'polypeptide(L)'
;MIHIIGGGLAGCEAAWQAASLGVPSTIYEMRPERPTPVHQTHSLAELVCSNSFRADKIENAVGLLKAEMRRLGSLVIRVADQTRVPAGSALAVDRTRFAEGVTAALESSALVTVERQEVVDLSMVGDVREPVIVATGPLTSPSLSEAVAAMVGREHLYFYDAISPIVLAETINCDVVFRASRWGRHTSDHVGDDKADEGQTLGRIAGVDGAGDYLN
;
A
#
# COMPACT_ATOMS: atom_id res chain seq x y z
N MET A 1 -21.13 15.53 4.45
CA MET A 1 -20.49 14.38 3.78
C MET A 1 -19.01 14.69 3.59
N ILE A 2 -18.14 13.69 3.42
CA ILE A 2 -16.72 13.90 3.11
C ILE A 2 -16.46 13.44 1.67
N HIS A 3 -15.79 14.25 0.88
CA HIS A 3 -15.37 13.92 -0.48
C HIS A 3 -13.91 13.54 -0.47
N ILE A 4 -13.56 12.39 -1.07
CA ILE A 4 -12.20 11.82 -1.06
C ILE A 4 -11.79 11.57 -2.50
N ILE A 5 -10.78 12.28 -2.98
CA ILE A 5 -10.27 12.15 -4.33
C ILE A 5 -9.06 11.22 -4.32
N GLY A 6 -9.21 10.05 -4.96
CA GLY A 6 -8.22 8.98 -5.03
C GLY A 6 -8.57 7.78 -4.17
N GLY A 7 -8.75 6.64 -4.81
CA GLY A 7 -9.03 5.33 -4.23
C GLY A 7 -7.78 4.52 -3.86
N GLY A 8 -6.66 5.20 -3.57
CA GLY A 8 -5.43 4.57 -3.05
C GLY A 8 -5.52 4.22 -1.56
N LEU A 9 -4.39 3.78 -0.98
CA LEU A 9 -4.34 3.38 0.44
C LEU A 9 -4.86 4.46 1.38
N ALA A 10 -4.44 5.71 1.18
CA ALA A 10 -4.82 6.83 2.05
C ALA A 10 -6.31 7.18 1.93
N GLY A 11 -6.85 7.22 0.70
CA GLY A 11 -8.27 7.51 0.48
C GLY A 11 -9.17 6.42 1.01
N CYS A 12 -8.80 5.15 0.82
CA CYS A 12 -9.53 4.02 1.36
C CYS A 12 -9.56 4.02 2.89
N GLU A 13 -8.42 4.31 3.52
CA GLU A 13 -8.34 4.44 4.98
C GLU A 13 -9.18 5.60 5.50
N ALA A 14 -9.13 6.76 4.82
CA ALA A 14 -9.94 7.94 5.20
C ALA A 14 -11.44 7.64 5.14
N ALA A 15 -11.92 6.99 4.06
CA ALA A 15 -13.31 6.59 3.92
C ALA A 15 -13.74 5.59 5.02
N TRP A 16 -12.87 4.62 5.31
CA TRP A 16 -13.12 3.63 6.36
C TRP A 16 -13.25 4.28 7.74
N GLN A 17 -12.33 5.17 8.08
CA GLN A 17 -12.36 5.87 9.36
C GLN A 17 -13.57 6.81 9.46
N ALA A 18 -13.93 7.53 8.39
CA ALA A 18 -15.14 8.32 8.34
C ALA A 18 -16.38 7.45 8.59
N ALA A 19 -16.50 6.32 7.91
CA ALA A 19 -17.62 5.40 8.09
C ALA A 19 -17.69 4.82 9.51
N SER A 20 -16.54 4.51 10.13
CA SER A 20 -16.46 4.02 11.52
C SER A 20 -16.97 5.04 12.54
N LEU A 21 -16.91 6.32 12.20
CA LEU A 21 -17.43 7.46 12.97
C LEU A 21 -18.87 7.84 12.58
N GLY A 22 -19.52 7.07 11.70
CA GLY A 22 -20.88 7.33 11.23
C GLY A 22 -20.98 8.47 10.21
N VAL A 23 -19.85 8.88 9.61
CA VAL A 23 -19.81 9.98 8.64
C VAL A 23 -19.82 9.40 7.21
N PRO A 24 -20.82 9.73 6.38
CA PRO A 24 -20.85 9.30 4.99
C PRO A 24 -19.74 9.95 4.17
N SER A 25 -19.17 9.19 3.22
CA SER A 25 -18.14 9.68 2.32
C SER A 25 -18.31 9.15 0.89
N THR A 26 -17.80 9.93 -0.07
CA THR A 26 -17.70 9.53 -1.47
C THR A 26 -16.23 9.49 -1.89
N ILE A 27 -15.77 8.34 -2.39
CA ILE A 27 -14.46 8.17 -3.01
C ILE A 27 -14.60 8.38 -4.51
N TYR A 28 -13.82 9.30 -5.06
CA TYR A 28 -13.70 9.50 -6.50
C TYR A 28 -12.43 8.80 -6.99
N GLU A 29 -12.60 7.75 -7.79
CA GLU A 29 -11.49 6.99 -8.38
C GLU A 29 -11.56 7.04 -9.90
N MET A 30 -10.52 7.54 -10.53
CA MET A 30 -10.53 7.76 -11.97
C MET A 30 -10.51 6.46 -12.81
N ARG A 31 -10.08 5.33 -12.25
CA ARG A 31 -10.09 4.05 -12.96
C ARG A 31 -11.48 3.39 -12.88
N PRO A 32 -11.96 2.74 -13.92
CA PRO A 32 -11.29 2.42 -15.19
C PRO A 32 -11.36 3.53 -16.26
N GLU A 33 -12.11 4.62 -16.07
CA GLU A 33 -12.33 5.63 -17.10
C GLU A 33 -11.01 6.27 -17.55
N ARG A 34 -10.12 6.57 -16.60
CA ARG A 34 -8.77 7.03 -16.88
C ARG A 34 -7.73 6.07 -16.32
N PRO A 35 -7.12 5.22 -17.15
CA PRO A 35 -6.08 4.31 -16.71
C PRO A 35 -4.79 5.07 -16.38
N THR A 36 -3.95 4.46 -15.52
CA THR A 36 -2.59 4.93 -15.27
C THR A 36 -1.58 3.95 -15.84
N PRO A 37 -0.32 4.36 -16.06
CA PRO A 37 0.70 3.46 -16.61
C PRO A 37 1.05 2.25 -15.73
N VAL A 38 0.71 2.31 -14.44
CA VAL A 38 1.21 1.36 -13.44
C VAL A 38 0.13 0.48 -12.80
N HIS A 39 -1.13 0.94 -12.78
CA HIS A 39 -2.23 0.13 -12.28
C HIS A 39 -2.68 -0.89 -13.33
N GLN A 40 -3.01 -2.08 -12.90
CA GLN A 40 -3.42 -3.19 -13.76
C GLN A 40 -4.87 -3.59 -13.55
N THR A 41 -5.48 -3.16 -12.44
CA THR A 41 -6.85 -3.50 -12.07
C THR A 41 -7.68 -2.26 -11.81
N HIS A 42 -8.97 -2.48 -11.55
CA HIS A 42 -9.91 -1.41 -11.12
C HIS A 42 -10.15 -1.41 -9.62
N SER A 43 -9.48 -2.32 -8.90
CA SER A 43 -9.61 -2.44 -7.45
C SER A 43 -9.06 -1.21 -6.75
N LEU A 44 -9.68 -0.83 -5.64
CA LEU A 44 -9.16 0.21 -4.76
C LEU A 44 -7.89 -0.29 -4.05
N ALA A 45 -7.09 0.63 -3.54
CA ALA A 45 -5.85 0.35 -2.79
C ALA A 45 -4.87 -0.59 -3.51
N GLU A 46 -4.86 -0.61 -4.85
CA GLU A 46 -3.91 -1.42 -5.61
C GLU A 46 -2.46 -1.01 -5.32
N LEU A 47 -1.62 -1.99 -4.96
CA LEU A 47 -0.21 -1.77 -4.65
C LEU A 47 0.61 -1.76 -5.93
N VAL A 48 1.12 -0.60 -6.34
CA VAL A 48 1.84 -0.43 -7.60
C VAL A 48 3.37 -0.49 -7.47
N CYS A 49 3.91 -0.20 -6.30
CA CYS A 49 5.36 -0.15 -6.07
C CYS A 49 5.88 -1.48 -5.51
N SER A 50 5.38 -1.91 -4.37
CA SER A 50 5.81 -3.10 -3.64
C SER A 50 4.61 -3.75 -2.96
N ASN A 51 4.67 -5.05 -2.74
CA ASN A 51 3.69 -5.76 -1.92
C ASN A 51 4.06 -5.78 -0.42
N SER A 52 5.11 -5.06 -0.02
CA SER A 52 5.62 -5.03 1.35
C SER A 52 5.29 -3.73 2.06
N PHE A 53 4.69 -3.84 3.23
CA PHE A 53 4.51 -2.74 4.18
C PHE A 53 5.69 -2.58 5.14
N ARG A 54 6.88 -3.09 4.79
CA ARG A 54 8.11 -3.03 5.58
C ARG A 54 8.03 -3.86 6.87
N ALA A 55 8.99 -3.64 7.79
CA ALA A 55 9.09 -4.37 9.05
C ALA A 55 7.80 -4.30 9.88
N ASP A 56 7.43 -5.42 10.52
CA ASP A 56 6.23 -5.57 11.34
C ASP A 56 6.53 -5.74 12.85
N LYS A 57 7.81 -5.86 13.20
CA LYS A 57 8.20 -5.97 14.60
C LYS A 57 8.07 -4.63 15.32
N ILE A 58 7.51 -4.64 16.54
CA ILE A 58 7.20 -3.45 17.34
C ILE A 58 8.45 -2.63 17.72
N GLU A 59 9.62 -3.27 17.75
CA GLU A 59 10.91 -2.63 18.02
C GLU A 59 11.37 -1.71 16.89
N ASN A 60 10.75 -1.82 15.72
CA ASN A 60 10.99 -0.93 14.58
C ASN A 60 9.91 0.16 14.54
N ALA A 61 10.27 1.39 14.26
CA ALA A 61 9.33 2.51 14.16
C ALA A 61 8.15 2.22 13.22
N VAL A 62 8.41 1.60 12.06
CA VAL A 62 7.34 1.21 11.12
C VAL A 62 6.48 0.05 11.61
N GLY A 63 7.01 -0.83 12.47
CA GLY A 63 6.24 -1.88 13.11
C GLY A 63 5.39 -1.34 14.26
N LEU A 64 5.94 -0.41 15.05
CA LEU A 64 5.19 0.30 16.08
C LEU A 64 4.01 1.06 15.47
N LEU A 65 4.24 1.81 14.40
CA LEU A 65 3.16 2.51 13.67
C LEU A 65 2.04 1.54 13.27
N LYS A 66 2.38 0.34 12.71
CA LYS A 66 1.37 -0.65 12.38
C LYS A 66 0.61 -1.19 13.59
N ALA A 67 1.29 -1.37 14.72
CA ALA A 67 0.63 -1.77 15.96
C ALA A 67 -0.37 -0.71 16.45
N GLU A 68 -0.04 0.56 16.31
CA GLU A 68 -0.95 1.69 16.59
C GLU A 68 -2.13 1.71 15.61
N MET A 69 -1.87 1.56 14.31
CA MET A 69 -2.92 1.49 13.29
C MET A 69 -3.88 0.31 13.53
N ARG A 70 -3.39 -0.86 13.96
CA ARG A 70 -4.25 -1.99 14.37
C ARG A 70 -5.18 -1.61 15.49
N ARG A 71 -4.69 -0.89 16.51
CA ARG A 71 -5.52 -0.40 17.63
C ARG A 71 -6.54 0.64 17.21
N LEU A 72 -6.24 1.44 16.19
CA LEU A 72 -7.16 2.40 15.60
C LEU A 72 -8.18 1.77 14.63
N GLY A 73 -8.13 0.45 14.43
CA GLY A 73 -9.05 -0.25 13.54
C GLY A 73 -8.81 0.01 12.05
N SER A 74 -7.55 0.26 11.65
CA SER A 74 -7.17 0.50 10.25
C SER A 74 -7.66 -0.60 9.33
N LEU A 75 -8.36 -0.24 8.25
CA LEU A 75 -8.76 -1.15 7.19
C LEU A 75 -7.53 -1.73 6.47
N VAL A 76 -6.60 -0.86 6.09
CA VAL A 76 -5.40 -1.22 5.34
C VAL A 76 -4.61 -2.30 6.08
N ILE A 77 -4.33 -2.10 7.38
CA ILE A 77 -3.56 -3.08 8.16
C ILE A 77 -4.36 -4.35 8.44
N ARG A 78 -5.66 -4.24 8.70
CA ARG A 78 -6.53 -5.41 8.89
C ARG A 78 -6.53 -6.33 7.66
N VAL A 79 -6.69 -5.77 6.45
CA VAL A 79 -6.68 -6.57 5.22
C VAL A 79 -5.28 -7.07 4.90
N ALA A 80 -4.23 -6.27 5.19
CA ALA A 80 -2.86 -6.72 5.04
C ALA A 80 -2.55 -7.94 5.93
N ASP A 81 -3.00 -7.95 7.18
CA ASP A 81 -2.83 -9.11 8.07
C ASP A 81 -3.58 -10.36 7.56
N GLN A 82 -4.74 -10.20 6.91
CA GLN A 82 -5.53 -11.30 6.34
C GLN A 82 -4.95 -11.88 5.04
N THR A 83 -4.17 -11.09 4.32
CA THR A 83 -3.60 -11.45 3.01
C THR A 83 -2.09 -11.59 3.02
N ARG A 84 -1.52 -11.77 4.22
CA ARG A 84 -0.08 -11.91 4.45
C ARG A 84 0.51 -13.07 3.67
N VAL A 85 1.69 -12.84 3.11
CA VAL A 85 2.56 -13.86 2.53
C VAL A 85 3.89 -13.89 3.26
N PRO A 86 4.63 -15.02 3.23
CA PRO A 86 5.95 -15.12 3.87
C PRO A 86 6.93 -14.07 3.35
N ALA A 87 7.53 -13.31 4.26
CA ALA A 87 8.50 -12.26 3.94
C ALA A 87 9.42 -11.91 5.13
N GLY A 88 9.83 -12.91 5.90
CA GLY A 88 10.68 -12.73 7.08
C GLY A 88 10.03 -11.83 8.13
N SER A 89 10.70 -10.77 8.53
CA SER A 89 10.19 -9.81 9.52
C SER A 89 9.32 -8.69 8.92
N ALA A 90 9.04 -8.75 7.62
CA ALA A 90 8.20 -7.77 6.95
C ALA A 90 6.73 -8.21 6.89
N LEU A 91 5.83 -7.24 6.83
CA LEU A 91 4.45 -7.46 6.45
C LEU A 91 4.35 -7.36 4.93
N ALA A 92 4.36 -8.47 4.23
CA ALA A 92 4.10 -8.54 2.80
C ALA A 92 2.76 -9.24 2.54
N VAL A 93 2.12 -8.90 1.43
CA VAL A 93 0.77 -9.34 1.11
C VAL A 93 0.67 -9.88 -0.32
N ASP A 94 -0.32 -10.74 -0.56
CA ASP A 94 -0.83 -11.00 -1.89
C ASP A 94 -1.53 -9.74 -2.40
N ARG A 95 -0.99 -9.12 -3.45
CA ARG A 95 -1.47 -7.83 -3.98
C ARG A 95 -2.92 -7.87 -4.42
N THR A 96 -3.30 -8.92 -5.13
CA THR A 96 -4.64 -9.07 -5.70
C THR A 96 -5.65 -9.25 -4.58
N ARG A 97 -5.43 -10.21 -3.69
CA ARG A 97 -6.31 -10.44 -2.54
C ARG A 97 -6.40 -9.25 -1.61
N PHE A 98 -5.32 -8.51 -1.45
CA PHE A 98 -5.30 -7.28 -0.64
C PHE A 98 -6.20 -6.20 -1.26
N ALA A 99 -6.02 -5.88 -2.54
CA ALA A 99 -6.82 -4.87 -3.23
C ALA A 99 -8.31 -5.24 -3.29
N GLU A 100 -8.62 -6.50 -3.59
CA GLU A 100 -9.98 -7.04 -3.57
C GLU A 100 -10.60 -6.95 -2.17
N GLY A 101 -9.86 -7.31 -1.13
CA GLY A 101 -10.34 -7.27 0.25
C GLY A 101 -10.64 -5.84 0.73
N VAL A 102 -9.80 -4.86 0.38
CA VAL A 102 -10.07 -3.44 0.68
C VAL A 102 -11.30 -2.95 -0.08
N THR A 103 -11.37 -3.26 -1.38
CA THR A 103 -12.50 -2.87 -2.24
C THR A 103 -13.82 -3.42 -1.68
N ALA A 104 -13.88 -4.72 -1.43
CA ALA A 104 -15.08 -5.37 -0.89
C ALA A 104 -15.52 -4.80 0.47
N ALA A 105 -14.57 -4.49 1.35
CA ALA A 105 -14.87 -3.90 2.65
C ALA A 105 -15.52 -2.50 2.54
N LEU A 106 -15.04 -1.67 1.61
CA LEU A 106 -15.60 -0.34 1.39
C LEU A 106 -16.94 -0.39 0.67
N GLU A 107 -17.06 -1.19 -0.39
CA GLU A 107 -18.31 -1.36 -1.14
C GLU A 107 -19.44 -1.99 -0.32
N SER A 108 -19.11 -2.75 0.72
CA SER A 108 -20.10 -3.30 1.65
C SER A 108 -20.61 -2.29 2.68
N SER A 109 -19.99 -1.15 2.80
CA SER A 109 -20.38 -0.11 3.77
C SER A 109 -21.48 0.79 3.19
N ALA A 110 -22.61 0.88 3.87
CA ALA A 110 -23.70 1.79 3.49
C ALA A 110 -23.31 3.29 3.59
N LEU A 111 -22.18 3.61 4.21
CA LEU A 111 -21.69 4.98 4.40
C LEU A 111 -20.60 5.37 3.41
N VAL A 112 -20.19 4.46 2.51
CA VAL A 112 -19.16 4.73 1.50
C VAL A 112 -19.77 4.56 0.10
N THR A 113 -19.65 5.60 -0.71
CA THR A 113 -19.98 5.56 -2.14
C THR A 113 -18.69 5.63 -2.94
N VAL A 114 -18.57 4.82 -3.99
CA VAL A 114 -17.44 4.87 -4.91
C VAL A 114 -17.92 5.36 -6.26
N GLU A 115 -17.46 6.54 -6.64
CA GLU A 115 -17.72 7.16 -7.94
C GLU A 115 -16.52 6.92 -8.86
N ARG A 116 -16.75 6.28 -10.00
CA ARG A 116 -15.71 5.97 -10.99
C ARG A 116 -15.61 7.09 -12.00
N GLN A 117 -14.95 8.20 -11.61
CA GLN A 117 -14.74 9.35 -12.46
C GLN A 117 -13.43 10.06 -12.14
N GLU A 118 -12.85 10.73 -13.14
CA GLU A 118 -11.74 11.64 -12.91
C GLU A 118 -12.25 12.98 -12.36
N VAL A 119 -11.68 13.42 -11.25
CA VAL A 119 -11.83 14.80 -10.75
C VAL A 119 -10.69 15.63 -11.32
N VAL A 120 -11.02 16.57 -12.19
CA VAL A 120 -10.03 17.45 -12.83
C VAL A 120 -9.93 18.82 -12.13
N ASP A 121 -10.95 19.18 -11.36
CA ASP A 121 -11.02 20.42 -10.57
C ASP A 121 -11.78 20.17 -9.28
N LEU A 122 -11.37 20.82 -8.18
CA LEU A 122 -11.98 20.65 -6.87
C LEU A 122 -13.41 21.14 -6.79
N SER A 123 -13.83 22.06 -7.69
CA SER A 123 -15.21 22.51 -7.79
C SER A 123 -16.19 21.44 -8.32
N MET A 124 -15.67 20.32 -8.86
CA MET A 124 -16.50 19.20 -9.32
C MET A 124 -17.06 18.35 -8.16
N VAL A 125 -16.52 18.49 -6.97
CA VAL A 125 -16.84 17.62 -5.84
C VAL A 125 -17.40 18.41 -4.67
N GLY A 126 -18.59 18.01 -4.23
CA GLY A 126 -19.24 18.56 -3.04
C GLY A 126 -19.70 20.02 -3.12
N ASP A 127 -20.25 20.50 -2.02
CA ASP A 127 -20.53 21.92 -1.80
C ASP A 127 -19.29 22.57 -1.15
N VAL A 128 -19.12 23.87 -1.31
CA VAL A 128 -18.03 24.69 -0.72
C VAL A 128 -17.87 24.49 0.80
N ARG A 129 -18.89 23.99 1.47
CA ARG A 129 -18.90 23.71 2.91
C ARG A 129 -18.52 22.29 3.27
N GLU A 130 -18.42 21.38 2.32
CA GLU A 130 -18.10 19.98 2.56
C GLU A 130 -16.60 19.76 2.50
N PRO A 131 -16.03 19.00 3.45
CA PRO A 131 -14.59 18.74 3.45
C PRO A 131 -14.20 17.85 2.27
N VAL A 132 -13.10 18.21 1.61
CA VAL A 132 -12.49 17.47 0.53
C VAL A 132 -11.11 17.00 0.95
N ILE A 133 -10.84 15.70 0.79
CA ILE A 133 -9.53 15.08 1.03
C ILE A 133 -8.93 14.72 -0.33
N VAL A 134 -7.81 15.32 -0.68
CA VAL A 134 -7.02 14.94 -1.86
C VAL A 134 -6.03 13.86 -1.46
N ALA A 135 -6.28 12.63 -1.88
CA ALA A 135 -5.53 11.41 -1.52
C ALA A 135 -4.98 10.67 -2.76
N THR A 136 -4.70 11.41 -3.82
CA THR A 136 -4.29 10.87 -5.14
C THR A 136 -2.86 10.36 -5.18
N GLY A 137 -2.03 10.73 -4.19
CA GLY A 137 -0.62 10.30 -4.13
C GLY A 137 0.20 10.78 -5.33
N PRO A 138 1.26 10.05 -5.71
CA PRO A 138 2.19 10.48 -6.77
C PRO A 138 1.61 10.35 -8.19
N LEU A 139 0.48 9.66 -8.35
CA LEU A 139 -0.17 9.43 -9.65
C LEU A 139 -1.34 10.38 -9.92
N THR A 140 -1.32 11.56 -9.30
CA THR A 140 -2.29 12.63 -9.54
C THR A 140 -2.33 13.01 -11.02
N SER A 141 -3.53 13.14 -11.56
CA SER A 141 -3.68 13.55 -12.97
C SER A 141 -3.13 14.97 -13.19
N PRO A 142 -2.61 15.29 -14.39
CA PRO A 142 -2.09 16.62 -14.70
C PRO A 142 -3.10 17.72 -14.40
N SER A 143 -4.35 17.54 -14.81
CA SER A 143 -5.41 18.54 -14.63
C SER A 143 -5.68 18.84 -13.16
N LEU A 144 -5.82 17.80 -12.32
CA LEU A 144 -6.01 17.99 -10.89
C LEU A 144 -4.75 18.57 -10.22
N SER A 145 -3.57 18.19 -10.67
CA SER A 145 -2.30 18.74 -10.17
C SER A 145 -2.23 20.26 -10.42
N GLU A 146 -2.63 20.73 -11.61
CA GLU A 146 -2.69 22.14 -11.94
C GLU A 146 -3.74 22.88 -11.09
N ALA A 147 -4.93 22.30 -10.91
CA ALA A 147 -5.98 22.87 -10.06
C ALA A 147 -5.54 23.04 -8.61
N VAL A 148 -4.87 22.00 -8.04
CA VAL A 148 -4.32 22.06 -6.68
C VAL A 148 -3.20 23.09 -6.59
N ALA A 149 -2.29 23.16 -7.57
CA ALA A 149 -1.21 24.15 -7.61
C ALA A 149 -1.74 25.59 -7.62
N ALA A 150 -2.76 25.85 -8.44
CA ALA A 150 -3.42 27.15 -8.49
C ALA A 150 -4.05 27.54 -7.16
N MET A 151 -4.68 26.58 -6.45
CA MET A 151 -5.34 26.84 -5.16
C MET A 151 -4.35 27.11 -4.04
N VAL A 152 -3.20 26.41 -3.98
CA VAL A 152 -2.19 26.61 -2.93
C VAL A 152 -1.22 27.74 -3.23
N GLY A 153 -1.30 28.37 -4.40
CA GLY A 153 -0.44 29.49 -4.80
C GLY A 153 1.02 29.10 -5.01
N ARG A 154 1.30 27.83 -5.30
CA ARG A 154 2.67 27.34 -5.58
C ARG A 154 2.82 27.07 -7.07
N GLU A 155 3.87 27.61 -7.66
CA GLU A 155 4.16 27.45 -9.08
C GLU A 155 4.60 26.01 -9.45
N HIS A 156 5.01 25.19 -8.44
CA HIS A 156 5.53 23.85 -8.70
C HIS A 156 5.09 22.85 -7.60
N LEU A 157 4.15 21.98 -7.94
CA LEU A 157 3.91 20.72 -7.23
C LEU A 157 4.64 19.62 -8.01
N TYR A 158 5.67 19.05 -7.40
CA TYR A 158 6.38 17.91 -7.99
C TYR A 158 5.85 16.61 -7.37
N PHE A 159 5.31 15.74 -8.21
CA PHE A 159 4.98 14.39 -7.82
C PHE A 159 6.10 13.46 -8.32
N TYR A 160 6.83 12.87 -7.40
CA TYR A 160 7.83 11.87 -7.73
C TYR A 160 7.20 10.49 -7.65
N ASP A 161 7.22 9.77 -8.76
CA ASP A 161 6.86 8.37 -8.78
C ASP A 161 8.11 7.54 -8.50
N ALA A 162 8.09 6.83 -7.38
CA ALA A 162 9.13 5.88 -7.00
C ALA A 162 8.67 4.44 -7.29
N ILE A 163 8.37 4.13 -8.56
CA ILE A 163 8.05 2.77 -8.95
C ILE A 163 9.31 1.92 -8.79
N SER A 164 9.23 0.91 -7.92
CA SER A 164 10.29 -0.10 -7.84
C SER A 164 10.30 -0.91 -9.13
N PRO A 165 11.48 -1.18 -9.73
CA PRO A 165 11.55 -2.06 -10.88
C PRO A 165 11.00 -3.45 -10.52
N ILE A 166 10.05 -3.92 -11.33
CA ILE A 166 9.46 -5.25 -11.20
C ILE A 166 10.00 -6.08 -12.35
N VAL A 167 10.61 -7.22 -12.04
CA VAL A 167 11.12 -8.17 -13.03
C VAL A 167 10.24 -9.42 -13.05
N LEU A 168 10.08 -10.02 -14.21
CA LEU A 168 9.38 -11.29 -14.35
C LEU A 168 10.24 -12.42 -13.75
N ALA A 169 9.62 -13.34 -13.01
CA ALA A 169 10.33 -14.41 -12.33
C ALA A 169 11.14 -15.29 -13.30
N GLU A 170 10.61 -15.52 -14.50
CA GLU A 170 11.29 -16.29 -15.57
C GLU A 170 12.51 -15.59 -16.17
N THR A 171 12.69 -14.29 -15.93
CA THR A 171 13.86 -13.54 -16.40
C THR A 171 15.00 -13.54 -15.38
N ILE A 172 14.79 -14.15 -14.21
CA ILE A 172 15.79 -14.20 -13.15
C ILE A 172 16.77 -15.33 -13.45
N ASN A 173 18.06 -15.00 -13.58
CA ASN A 173 19.11 -16.02 -13.72
C ASN A 173 19.46 -16.61 -12.34
N CYS A 174 18.87 -17.76 -12.03
CA CYS A 174 19.10 -18.47 -10.77
C CYS A 174 20.52 -19.02 -10.58
N ASP A 175 21.35 -19.01 -11.63
CA ASP A 175 22.79 -19.39 -11.52
C ASP A 175 23.62 -18.25 -10.93
N VAL A 176 23.11 -17.01 -10.96
CA VAL A 176 23.79 -15.80 -10.49
C VAL A 176 23.21 -15.33 -9.17
N VAL A 177 21.88 -15.40 -9.00
CA VAL A 177 21.18 -14.96 -7.80
C VAL A 177 20.94 -16.13 -6.85
N PHE A 178 20.86 -15.84 -5.57
CA PHE A 178 20.56 -16.83 -4.54
C PHE A 178 19.47 -16.33 -3.58
N ARG A 179 18.78 -17.25 -2.95
CA ARG A 179 17.80 -16.92 -1.91
C ARG A 179 18.50 -16.65 -0.59
N ALA A 180 18.15 -15.56 0.06
CA ALA A 180 18.61 -15.25 1.40
C ALA A 180 17.59 -14.40 2.13
N SER A 181 17.57 -14.45 3.45
CA SER A 181 16.85 -13.45 4.25
C SER A 181 17.82 -12.37 4.75
N ARG A 182 17.33 -11.14 4.91
CA ARG A 182 18.14 -10.08 5.50
C ARG A 182 18.51 -10.45 6.94
N TRP A 183 19.80 -10.39 7.25
CA TRP A 183 20.32 -10.65 8.59
C TRP A 183 20.07 -12.08 9.10
N GLY A 184 19.97 -13.08 8.21
CA GLY A 184 19.74 -14.48 8.59
C GLY A 184 18.39 -14.74 9.27
N ARG A 185 17.42 -13.81 9.20
CA ARG A 185 16.10 -13.95 9.84
C ARG A 185 15.16 -14.71 8.91
N HIS A 186 14.70 -15.87 9.34
CA HIS A 186 13.74 -16.71 8.65
C HIS A 186 12.35 -16.63 9.29
N THR A 187 11.30 -16.92 8.54
CA THR A 187 9.91 -16.96 9.02
C THR A 187 9.63 -18.02 10.07
N SER A 188 10.52 -19.00 10.22
CA SER A 188 10.38 -20.11 11.17
C SER A 188 10.74 -19.76 12.63
N ASP A 189 11.28 -18.58 12.91
CA ASP A 189 11.74 -18.21 14.27
C ASP A 189 10.62 -17.68 15.17
N HIS A 190 9.45 -18.30 15.13
CA HIS A 190 8.39 -18.08 16.10
C HIS A 190 8.42 -19.05 17.30
N VAL A 191 9.53 -19.71 17.53
CA VAL A 191 9.73 -20.47 18.78
C VAL A 191 11.05 -20.03 19.39
N GLY A 192 10.97 -19.41 20.58
CA GLY A 192 12.00 -18.72 21.33
C GLY A 192 13.39 -19.33 21.25
N ASP A 193 14.38 -18.49 21.05
CA ASP A 193 15.52 -18.33 21.96
C ASP A 193 16.41 -17.17 21.47
N ASP A 194 16.55 -16.16 22.34
CA ASP A 194 17.56 -15.11 22.20
C ASP A 194 18.95 -15.73 22.41
N LYS A 195 19.65 -16.03 21.31
CA LYS A 195 21.11 -16.11 21.33
C LYS A 195 21.65 -15.42 20.08
N ALA A 196 22.24 -14.26 20.31
CA ALA A 196 23.12 -13.60 19.37
C ALA A 196 24.28 -14.53 19.04
N ASP A 197 24.38 -14.99 17.80
CA ASP A 197 25.59 -15.63 17.31
C ASP A 197 26.39 -14.59 16.53
N GLU A 198 27.49 -14.15 17.15
CA GLU A 198 28.51 -13.35 16.51
C GLU A 198 29.33 -14.27 15.60
N GLY A 199 29.31 -13.95 14.31
CA GLY A 199 30.35 -14.34 13.39
C GLY A 199 30.13 -15.66 12.63
N GLN A 200 29.49 -15.58 11.50
CA GLN A 200 29.77 -16.53 10.42
C GLN A 200 29.96 -15.80 9.08
N THR A 201 31.21 -15.84 8.70
CA THR A 201 31.82 -15.57 7.41
C THR A 201 31.03 -16.26 6.27
N LEU A 202 30.88 -15.53 5.16
CA LEU A 202 30.40 -16.03 3.88
C LEU A 202 30.85 -17.46 3.58
N GLY A 203 29.97 -18.41 3.87
CA GLY A 203 30.11 -19.81 3.48
C GLY A 203 29.22 -20.09 2.27
N ARG A 204 29.86 -20.59 1.19
CA ARG A 204 29.19 -21.15 0.03
C ARG A 204 28.07 -22.09 0.45
N ILE A 205 26.85 -21.79 0.03
CA ILE A 205 25.74 -22.72 0.18
C ILE A 205 25.61 -23.53 -1.11
N ALA A 206 26.10 -24.77 -1.06
CA ALA A 206 25.71 -25.82 -1.97
C ALA A 206 24.46 -26.50 -1.36
N GLY A 207 23.32 -26.44 -2.04
CA GLY A 207 22.10 -27.13 -1.63
C GLY A 207 20.87 -26.24 -1.71
N VAL A 208 20.00 -26.58 -2.61
CA VAL A 208 18.79 -25.83 -3.02
C VAL A 208 17.61 -26.11 -2.09
N ASP A 209 17.78 -25.97 -0.78
CA ASP A 209 16.66 -25.98 0.17
C ASP A 209 16.80 -24.86 1.20
N GLY A 210 17.22 -23.69 0.74
CA GLY A 210 17.37 -22.53 1.58
C GLY A 210 16.03 -21.85 1.81
N ALA A 211 15.57 -21.85 3.04
CA ALA A 211 14.46 -21.03 3.52
C ALA A 211 14.83 -19.54 3.49
N GLY A 212 15.03 -18.96 2.30
CA GLY A 212 15.27 -17.53 2.13
C GLY A 212 14.04 -16.84 1.55
N ASP A 213 13.67 -15.70 2.12
CA ASP A 213 12.48 -14.94 1.74
C ASP A 213 12.75 -13.95 0.60
N TYR A 214 14.04 -13.75 0.24
CA TYR A 214 14.46 -12.77 -0.76
C TYR A 214 15.45 -13.41 -1.76
N LEU A 215 15.46 -12.86 -2.99
CA LEU A 215 16.51 -13.10 -3.95
C LEU A 215 17.59 -12.02 -3.86
N ASN A 216 18.85 -12.39 -3.79
CA ASN A 216 20.03 -11.50 -3.78
C ASN A 216 20.90 -11.73 -5.00
#